data_0e102903559fe074b0cd281d0dfe5bcb
#
_entry.id   0e102903559fe074b0cd281d0dfe5bcb
#
_cell.length_a   1.000
_cell.length_b   1.000
_cell.length_c   1.000
_cell.angle_alpha   90.00
_cell.angle_beta   90.00
_cell.angle_gamma   90.00
#
_symmetry.space_group_name_H-M   'P 1'
#
loop_
_entity.id
_entity.type
_entity.pdbx_description
1 polymer ?
#
loop_
_entity_poly.entity_id
_entity_poly.type
_entity_poly.pdbx_seq_one_letter_code
_entity_poly.pdbx_strand_id
1 'polypeptide(L)'
;MTATETYNGWANYETWNVSLWINNDRFLYNTAVACVEYVSDDETPYQKFIRNMHNVEQFTTNDGVCWDDEKINHDEINEMMLDNHSEEQ
;
A
#
# COMPACT_ATOMS: atom_id res chain seq x y z
N MET A 1 15.23 14.74 -18.95
CA MET A 1 14.98 14.45 -18.36
C MET A 1 14.84 13.66 -17.95
N THR A 2 15.11 13.58 -17.36
CA THR A 2 15.06 12.61 -17.00
C THR A 2 14.11 12.05 -16.68
N ALA A 3 13.92 11.32 -17.12
CA ALA A 3 12.85 10.59 -16.79
C ALA A 3 12.92 10.24 -15.42
N THR A 4 11.87 10.35 -14.83
CA THR A 4 11.72 9.83 -13.54
C THR A 4 12.03 8.38 -13.60
N GLU A 5 12.88 7.96 -12.76
CA GLU A 5 13.18 6.56 -12.70
C GLU A 5 12.04 5.84 -12.04
N THR A 6 11.51 4.85 -12.74
CA THR A 6 10.46 4.02 -12.18
C THR A 6 11.02 2.63 -11.88
N TYR A 7 10.29 1.88 -11.09
CA TYR A 7 10.67 0.52 -10.74
C TYR A 7 9.49 -0.39 -11.05
N ASN A 8 9.62 -1.19 -12.09
CA ASN A 8 8.57 -2.12 -12.52
C ASN A 8 7.21 -1.45 -12.67
N GLY A 9 7.22 -0.22 -13.16
CA GLY A 9 5.98 0.54 -13.37
C GLY A 9 5.53 1.36 -12.18
N TRP A 10 6.25 1.31 -11.08
CA TRP A 10 5.94 2.08 -9.88
C TRP A 10 6.94 3.21 -9.73
N ALA A 11 6.61 4.19 -8.87
CA ALA A 11 7.45 5.37 -8.73
C ALA A 11 8.87 5.05 -8.28
N ASN A 12 9.02 4.03 -7.41
CA ASN A 12 10.33 3.66 -6.89
C ASN A 12 10.25 2.26 -6.30
N TYR A 13 11.40 1.78 -5.83
CA TYR A 13 11.48 0.43 -5.25
C TYR A 13 10.56 0.26 -4.04
N GLU A 14 10.55 1.27 -3.15
CA GLU A 14 9.75 1.17 -1.93
C GLU A 14 8.27 1.01 -2.26
N THR A 15 7.77 1.80 -3.21
CA THR A 15 6.38 1.72 -3.63
C THR A 15 6.09 0.36 -4.27
N TRP A 16 6.98 -0.09 -5.14
CA TRP A 16 6.83 -1.40 -5.78
C TRP A 16 6.79 -2.51 -4.73
N ASN A 17 7.69 -2.46 -3.74
CA ASN A 17 7.78 -3.52 -2.75
C ASN A 17 6.51 -3.61 -1.91
N VAL A 18 5.97 -2.47 -1.51
CA VAL A 18 4.72 -2.44 -0.77
C VAL A 18 3.60 -3.03 -1.61
N SER A 19 3.51 -2.64 -2.89
CA SER A 19 2.46 -3.16 -3.75
C SER A 19 2.59 -4.66 -3.94
N LEU A 20 3.82 -5.13 -4.09
CA LEU A 20 4.08 -6.56 -4.27
C LEU A 20 3.57 -7.37 -3.08
N TRP A 21 3.91 -6.92 -1.87
CA TRP A 21 3.51 -7.66 -0.68
C TRP A 21 2.02 -7.60 -0.44
N ILE A 22 1.40 -6.44 -0.63
CA ILE A 22 -0.05 -6.31 -0.46
C ILE A 22 -0.78 -7.23 -1.43
N ASN A 23 -0.30 -7.31 -2.68
CA ASN A 23 -1.00 -8.10 -3.70
C ASN A 23 -0.77 -9.60 -3.56
N ASN A 24 0.33 -10.01 -2.94
CA ASN A 24 0.72 -11.42 -2.93
C ASN A 24 0.55 -12.11 -1.58
N ASP A 25 0.26 -11.37 -0.52
CA ASP A 25 0.04 -11.95 0.80
C ASP A 25 -1.45 -11.83 1.12
N ARG A 26 -2.09 -12.96 1.43
CA ARG A 26 -3.53 -12.96 1.62
C ARG A 26 -3.96 -12.06 2.78
N PHE A 27 -3.23 -12.09 3.89
CA PHE A 27 -3.60 -11.26 5.02
C PHE A 27 -3.48 -9.77 4.66
N LEU A 28 -2.40 -9.40 3.99
CA LEU A 28 -2.20 -8.01 3.61
C LEU A 28 -3.23 -7.56 2.57
N TYR A 29 -3.54 -8.43 1.60
CA TYR A 29 -4.54 -8.12 0.60
C TYR A 29 -5.91 -7.89 1.24
N ASN A 30 -6.32 -8.81 2.10
CA ASN A 30 -7.63 -8.69 2.75
C ASN A 30 -7.69 -7.48 3.66
N THR A 31 -6.59 -7.17 4.36
CA THR A 31 -6.52 -5.99 5.21
C THR A 31 -6.65 -4.73 4.36
N ALA A 32 -5.98 -4.69 3.21
CA ALA A 32 -6.04 -3.52 2.34
C ALA A 32 -7.45 -3.32 1.78
N VAL A 33 -8.11 -4.39 1.36
CA VAL A 33 -9.49 -4.28 0.88
C VAL A 33 -10.39 -3.75 1.96
N ALA A 34 -10.25 -4.25 3.19
CA ALA A 34 -11.05 -3.77 4.31
C ALA A 34 -10.77 -2.30 4.61
N CYS A 35 -9.52 -1.86 4.43
CA CYS A 35 -9.19 -0.46 4.65
C CYS A 35 -9.91 0.45 3.67
N VAL A 36 -10.09 0.01 2.42
CA VAL A 36 -10.88 0.80 1.47
C VAL A 36 -12.34 0.82 1.89
N GLU A 37 -12.86 -0.34 2.31
CA GLU A 37 -14.26 -0.47 2.67
C GLU A 37 -14.65 0.43 3.83
N TYR A 38 -13.76 0.57 4.81
CA TYR A 38 -14.08 1.25 6.07
C TYR A 38 -13.30 2.53 6.28
N VAL A 39 -12.69 3.07 5.23
CA VAL A 39 -11.90 4.30 5.37
C VAL A 39 -12.81 5.48 5.73
N SER A 40 -12.33 6.35 6.62
CA SER A 40 -13.09 7.55 6.97
C SER A 40 -12.76 8.69 6.00
N ASP A 41 -13.57 9.75 6.06
CA ASP A 41 -13.46 10.85 5.10
C ASP A 41 -12.15 11.63 5.26
N ASP A 42 -11.52 11.58 6.43
CA ASP A 42 -10.34 12.38 6.69
C ASP A 42 -9.03 11.60 6.58
N GLU A 43 -9.08 10.43 5.97
CA GLU A 43 -7.86 9.65 5.76
C GLU A 43 -7.94 8.91 4.43
N THR A 44 -6.78 8.45 3.95
CA THR A 44 -6.74 7.63 2.75
C THR A 44 -6.72 6.15 3.15
N PRO A 45 -7.08 5.26 2.22
CA PRO A 45 -6.99 3.82 2.52
C PRO A 45 -5.60 3.40 2.99
N TYR A 46 -4.55 3.92 2.38
CA TYR A 46 -3.22 3.52 2.77
C TYR A 46 -2.84 4.06 4.15
N GLN A 47 -3.30 5.26 4.51
CA GLN A 47 -3.07 5.75 5.87
C GLN A 47 -3.71 4.83 6.90
N LYS A 48 -4.92 4.38 6.60
CA LYS A 48 -5.60 3.43 7.48
C LYS A 48 -4.85 2.10 7.54
N PHE A 49 -4.34 1.65 6.40
CA PHE A 49 -3.56 0.42 6.33
C PHE A 49 -2.32 0.51 7.22
N ILE A 50 -1.59 1.62 7.13
CA ILE A 50 -0.40 1.83 7.96
C ILE A 50 -0.77 1.75 9.43
N ARG A 51 -1.84 2.44 9.82
CA ARG A 51 -2.27 2.44 11.22
C ARG A 51 -2.61 1.03 11.69
N ASN A 52 -3.32 0.27 10.85
CA ASN A 52 -3.68 -1.09 11.21
C ASN A 52 -2.45 -1.99 11.34
N MET A 53 -1.48 -1.82 10.44
CA MET A 53 -0.26 -2.63 10.53
C MET A 53 0.54 -2.29 11.77
N HIS A 54 0.59 -1.02 12.14
CA HIS A 54 1.27 -0.62 13.37
C HIS A 54 0.56 -1.17 14.60
N ASN A 55 -0.75 -1.25 14.56
CA ASN A 55 -1.52 -1.80 15.68
C ASN A 55 -1.22 -3.28 15.93
N VAL A 56 -0.85 -4.02 14.89
CA VAL A 56 -0.49 -5.42 15.05
C VAL A 56 1.03 -5.61 15.05
N GLU A 57 1.76 -4.51 15.21
CA GLU A 57 3.22 -4.51 15.34
C GLU A 57 3.92 -5.05 14.11
N GLN A 58 3.33 -4.82 12.96
CA GLN A 58 3.94 -5.15 11.67
C GLN A 58 4.38 -3.85 11.02
N PHE A 59 5.65 -3.53 11.11
CA PHE A 59 6.13 -2.21 10.71
C PHE A 59 6.75 -2.18 9.32
N THR A 60 7.07 -3.34 8.76
CA THR A 60 7.74 -3.41 7.47
C THR A 60 7.20 -4.58 6.66
N THR A 61 7.48 -4.54 5.33
CA THR A 61 7.32 -5.74 4.50
C THR A 61 8.36 -6.77 4.94
N ASN A 62 8.24 -7.99 4.45
CA ASN A 62 9.25 -9.01 4.72
C ASN A 62 10.60 -8.67 4.11
N ASP A 63 10.63 -7.75 3.17
CA ASP A 63 11.88 -7.27 2.58
C ASP A 63 12.45 -6.07 3.32
N GLY A 64 11.80 -5.62 4.40
CA GLY A 64 12.34 -4.59 5.25
C GLY A 64 11.92 -3.16 4.90
N VAL A 65 10.99 -2.98 3.97
CA VAL A 65 10.50 -1.65 3.64
C VAL A 65 9.43 -1.24 4.64
N CYS A 66 9.63 -0.09 5.29
CA CYS A 66 8.65 0.41 6.26
C CYS A 66 7.39 0.85 5.53
N TRP A 67 6.23 0.46 6.08
CA TRP A 67 4.95 0.85 5.47
C TRP A 67 4.81 2.37 5.39
N ASP A 68 5.42 3.09 6.34
CA ASP A 68 5.33 4.56 6.37
C ASP A 68 6.57 5.25 5.85
N ASP A 69 7.37 4.55 5.03
CA ASP A 69 8.55 5.16 4.42
C ASP A 69 8.10 6.34 3.56
N GLU A 70 8.78 7.48 3.75
CA GLU A 70 8.37 8.71 3.06
C GLU A 70 8.57 8.63 1.55
N LYS A 71 9.34 7.66 1.07
CA LYS A 71 9.55 7.49 -0.37
C LYS A 71 8.37 6.83 -1.06
N ILE A 72 7.47 6.21 -0.31
CA ILE A 72 6.34 5.50 -0.90
C ILE A 72 5.38 6.52 -1.52
N ASN A 73 5.02 6.27 -2.78
CA ASN A 73 4.05 7.11 -3.47
C ASN A 73 2.65 6.66 -3.04
N HIS A 74 2.05 7.42 -2.11
CA HIS A 74 0.76 7.06 -1.54
C HIS A 74 -0.34 7.04 -2.60
N ASP A 75 -0.27 7.96 -3.57
CA ASP A 75 -1.32 7.99 -4.60
C ASP A 75 -1.36 6.70 -5.39
N GLU A 76 -0.20 6.16 -5.73
CA GLU A 76 -0.14 4.90 -6.48
C GLU A 76 -0.68 3.75 -5.65
N ILE A 77 -0.32 3.71 -4.37
CA ILE A 77 -0.79 2.62 -3.51
C ILE A 77 -2.29 2.74 -3.27
N ASN A 78 -2.78 3.96 -3.02
CA ASN A 78 -4.22 4.16 -2.82
C ASN A 78 -5.00 3.74 -4.06
N GLU A 79 -4.51 4.08 -5.25
CA GLU A 79 -5.19 3.70 -6.48
C GLU A 79 -5.22 2.18 -6.65
N MET A 80 -4.12 1.51 -6.35
CA MET A 80 -4.07 0.06 -6.40
C MET A 80 -5.07 -0.56 -5.41
N MET A 81 -5.15 -0.02 -4.20
CA MET A 81 -6.07 -0.53 -3.19
C MET A 81 -7.51 -0.37 -3.63
N LEU A 82 -7.83 0.78 -4.24
CA LEU A 82 -9.18 1.00 -4.76
C LEU A 82 -9.51 0.02 -5.87
N ASP A 83 -8.55 -0.24 -6.76
CA ASP A 83 -8.76 -1.20 -7.84
C ASP A 83 -8.98 -2.60 -7.30
N ASN A 84 -8.21 -3.00 -6.30
CA ASN A 84 -8.35 -4.32 -5.70
C ASN A 84 -9.72 -4.47 -5.03
N HIS A 85 -10.16 -3.45 -4.33
CA HIS A 85 -11.47 -3.46 -3.70
C HIS A 85 -12.57 -3.58 -4.75
N SER A 86 -12.43 -2.86 -5.85
CA SER A 86 -13.41 -2.88 -6.92
C SER A 86 -13.54 -4.28 -7.52
N GLU A 87 -12.42 -5.00 -7.64
CA GLU A 87 -12.44 -6.34 -8.20
C GLU A 87 -13.10 -7.36 -7.28
N GLU A 88 -13.20 -7.03 -5.98
CA GLU A 88 -13.84 -7.94 -5.02
C GLU A 88 -15.34 -7.75 -4.96
N GLN A 89 -15.90 -6.79 -5.67
CA GLN A 89 -17.35 -6.52 -5.64
C GLN A 89 -18.13 -7.54 -6.44
#